data_5d1a84f06e28cfab1b84baf61d5c8ced
#
_entry.id   5d1a84f06e28cfab1b84baf61d5c8ced
#
_cell.length_a   1.000
_cell.length_b   1.000
_cell.length_c   1.000
_cell.angle_alpha   90.00
_cell.angle_beta   90.00
_cell.angle_gamma   90.00
#
_symmetry.space_group_name_H-M   'P 1'
#
loop_
_entity.id
_entity.type
_entity.pdbx_description
1 polymer ?
#
loop_
_entity_poly.entity_id
_entity_poly.type
_entity_poly.pdbx_seq_one_letter_code
_entity_poly.pdbx_strand_id
1 'polypeptide(L)'
;ARRMEEVGVHVVYGLAGLKTHCKCCLVVRREKRGLRRYAHLGTGNYNPVTARSYTDYSFFTSNTSLTSDVAKLFNTLTGYSRTPKFSKLLVAPFDLHTKILRLIQTEAKNAKAGTDSRIIVQANSLIDPMTINALYEASQAGVRVDLIIRGICGLVPGVKGLSENIRVRS
;
A
#
# COMPACT_ATOMS: atom_id res chain seq x y z
N ALA A 1 -21.10 13.87 -3.98
CA ALA A 1 -20.59 14.42 -5.24
C ALA A 1 -21.35 15.71 -5.60
N ARG A 2 -22.63 15.65 -5.94
CA ARG A 2 -23.46 16.79 -6.43
C ARG A 2 -23.36 18.07 -5.57
N ARG A 3 -23.46 17.94 -4.23
CA ARG A 3 -23.30 19.09 -3.31
C ARG A 3 -21.89 19.71 -3.34
N MET A 4 -20.87 18.95 -3.71
CA MET A 4 -19.50 19.45 -3.86
C MET A 4 -19.33 20.22 -5.18
N GLU A 5 -19.94 19.72 -6.24
CA GLU A 5 -19.96 20.38 -7.56
C GLU A 5 -20.70 21.72 -7.50
N GLU A 6 -21.83 21.78 -6.78
CA GLU A 6 -22.61 22.99 -6.56
C GLU A 6 -21.83 24.14 -5.87
N VAL A 7 -20.80 23.80 -5.09
CA VAL A 7 -19.91 24.78 -4.44
C VAL A 7 -18.57 24.95 -5.18
N GLY A 8 -18.49 24.50 -6.43
CA GLY A 8 -17.34 24.71 -7.31
C GLY A 8 -16.18 23.71 -7.13
N VAL A 9 -16.39 22.58 -6.46
CA VAL A 9 -15.38 21.52 -6.36
C VAL A 9 -15.38 20.68 -7.63
N HIS A 10 -14.20 20.51 -8.22
CA HIS A 10 -14.03 19.59 -9.35
C HIS A 10 -14.11 18.15 -8.87
N VAL A 11 -15.12 17.40 -9.28
CA VAL A 11 -15.33 16.01 -8.90
C VAL A 11 -15.01 15.08 -10.05
N VAL A 12 -14.16 14.08 -9.77
CA VAL A 12 -13.78 13.02 -10.73
C VAL A 12 -14.27 11.68 -10.19
N TYR A 13 -15.00 10.95 -11.01
CA TYR A 13 -15.65 9.69 -10.63
C TYR A 13 -14.76 8.45 -10.81
N GLY A 14 -13.46 8.65 -11.00
CA GLY A 14 -12.45 7.60 -11.15
C GLY A 14 -12.08 7.32 -12.60
N LEU A 15 -11.32 6.25 -12.81
CA LEU A 15 -10.86 5.81 -14.13
C LEU A 15 -11.72 4.66 -14.64
N ALA A 16 -12.07 4.67 -15.92
CA ALA A 16 -12.81 3.58 -16.56
C ALA A 16 -12.03 2.25 -16.39
N GLY A 17 -12.72 1.20 -15.93
CA GLY A 17 -12.13 -0.12 -15.73
C GLY A 17 -11.30 -0.28 -14.45
N LEU A 18 -11.09 0.77 -13.66
CA LEU A 18 -10.33 0.69 -12.42
C LEU A 18 -11.14 1.21 -11.21
N LYS A 19 -11.08 0.46 -10.12
CA LYS A 19 -11.65 0.92 -8.84
C LYS A 19 -10.66 1.84 -8.13
N THR A 20 -11.05 3.10 -7.90
CA THR A 20 -10.28 4.01 -7.05
C THR A 20 -10.51 3.65 -5.58
N HIS A 21 -9.48 3.11 -4.92
CA HIS A 21 -9.57 2.65 -3.53
C HIS A 21 -8.57 3.33 -2.58
N CYS A 22 -7.67 4.16 -3.10
CA CYS A 22 -6.72 4.90 -2.27
C CYS A 22 -7.44 5.91 -1.36
N LYS A 23 -6.89 6.12 -0.15
CA LYS A 23 -7.31 7.13 0.80
C LYS A 23 -6.16 8.09 0.99
N CYS A 24 -6.18 9.17 0.25
CA CYS A 24 -5.15 10.18 0.29
C CYS A 24 -5.74 11.60 0.22
N CYS A 25 -5.06 12.52 0.85
CA CYS A 25 -5.33 13.94 0.76
C CYS A 25 -4.03 14.65 0.40
N LEU A 26 -4.11 15.65 -0.47
CA LEU A 26 -2.97 16.49 -0.84
C LEU A 26 -3.33 17.95 -0.63
N VAL A 27 -2.52 18.64 0.15
CA VAL A 27 -2.60 20.08 0.34
C VAL A 27 -1.38 20.73 -0.30
N VAL A 28 -1.60 21.70 -1.17
CA VAL A 28 -0.53 22.51 -1.79
C VAL A 28 -0.67 23.93 -1.27
N ARG A 29 0.34 24.40 -0.54
CA ARG A 29 0.38 25.75 0.05
C ARG A 29 1.46 26.59 -0.55
N ARG A 30 1.18 27.89 -0.69
CA ARG A 30 2.21 28.89 -0.92
C ARG A 30 2.76 29.34 0.44
N GLU A 31 4.04 29.12 0.64
CA GLU A 31 4.79 29.52 1.84
C GLU A 31 5.89 30.51 1.49
N LYS A 32 6.60 31.03 2.50
CA LYS A 32 7.69 32.01 2.31
C LYS A 32 8.79 31.53 1.35
N ARG A 33 9.04 30.21 1.29
CA ARG A 33 10.07 29.58 0.44
C ARG A 33 9.53 28.95 -0.84
N GLY A 34 8.28 29.26 -1.23
CA GLY A 34 7.64 28.72 -2.43
C GLY A 34 6.50 27.75 -2.13
N LEU A 35 6.13 26.94 -3.13
CA LEU A 35 5.04 25.96 -2.98
C LEU A 35 5.52 24.74 -2.18
N ARG A 36 4.75 24.41 -1.14
CA ARG A 36 4.98 23.23 -0.32
C ARG A 36 3.76 22.30 -0.37
N ARG A 37 4.04 21.01 -0.41
CA ARG A 37 3.01 19.96 -0.43
C ARG A 37 3.00 19.23 0.89
N TYR A 38 1.79 18.90 1.34
CA TYR A 38 1.51 18.07 2.50
C TYR A 38 0.56 16.96 2.08
N ALA A 39 0.84 15.75 2.47
CA ALA A 39 -0.02 14.61 2.14
C ALA A 39 -0.44 13.85 3.40
N HIS A 40 -1.66 13.35 3.36
CA HIS A 40 -2.14 12.29 4.24
C HIS A 40 -2.39 11.05 3.40
N LEU A 41 -1.89 9.90 3.86
CA LEU A 41 -2.14 8.57 3.31
C LEU A 41 -2.76 7.73 4.41
N GLY A 42 -3.85 7.04 4.11
CA GLY A 42 -4.54 6.22 5.10
C GLY A 42 -4.99 4.88 4.55
N THR A 43 -5.13 3.90 5.44
CA THR A 43 -5.77 2.61 5.13
C THR A 43 -7.29 2.69 5.25
N GLY A 44 -7.79 3.58 6.10
CA GLY A 44 -9.21 3.79 6.40
C GLY A 44 -9.90 4.79 5.50
N ASN A 45 -11.18 4.55 5.24
CA ASN A 45 -12.02 5.50 4.51
C ASN A 45 -12.22 6.80 5.30
N TYR A 46 -12.31 7.94 4.61
CA TYR A 46 -12.74 9.22 5.19
C TYR A 46 -14.25 9.20 5.49
N ASN A 47 -14.65 8.28 6.36
CA ASN A 47 -16.02 8.07 6.77
C ASN A 47 -16.10 7.91 8.28
N PRO A 48 -16.81 8.79 9.02
CA PRO A 48 -16.84 8.78 10.49
C PRO A 48 -17.53 7.55 11.07
N VAL A 49 -18.40 6.88 10.33
CA VAL A 49 -19.07 5.65 10.79
C VAL A 49 -18.11 4.48 10.74
N THR A 50 -17.50 4.22 9.59
CA THR A 50 -16.56 3.09 9.42
C THR A 50 -15.28 3.28 10.23
N ALA A 51 -14.83 4.53 10.45
CA ALA A 51 -13.65 4.83 11.25
C ALA A 51 -13.78 4.40 12.72
N ARG A 52 -15.01 4.23 13.23
CA ARG A 52 -15.25 3.73 14.59
C ARG A 52 -15.13 2.21 14.72
N SER A 53 -15.24 1.49 13.60
CA SER A 53 -15.31 0.03 13.58
C SER A 53 -13.99 -0.64 13.15
N TYR A 54 -13.07 0.11 12.58
CA TYR A 54 -11.81 -0.42 12.06
C TYR A 54 -10.61 0.24 12.72
N THR A 55 -9.56 -0.53 12.91
CA THR A 55 -8.24 -0.02 13.29
C THR A 55 -7.45 0.26 12.01
N ASP A 56 -7.16 1.53 11.77
CA ASP A 56 -6.51 2.00 10.56
C ASP A 56 -5.21 2.74 10.87
N TYR A 57 -4.34 2.80 9.85
CA TYR A 57 -3.12 3.62 9.89
C TYR A 57 -3.34 4.93 9.13
N SER A 58 -2.80 5.99 9.71
CA SER A 58 -2.76 7.34 9.13
C SER A 58 -1.32 7.84 9.09
N PHE A 59 -0.86 8.28 7.93
CA PHE A 59 0.48 8.80 7.74
C PHE A 59 0.44 10.20 7.14
N PHE A 60 0.95 11.18 7.89
CA PHE A 60 1.07 12.56 7.47
C PHE A 60 2.52 12.85 7.09
N THR A 61 2.73 13.51 5.97
CA THR A 61 4.07 13.80 5.48
C THR A 61 4.15 15.09 4.67
N SER A 62 5.30 15.75 4.76
CA SER A 62 5.72 16.82 3.83
C SER A 62 6.98 16.43 3.05
N ASN A 63 7.39 15.15 3.10
CA ASN A 63 8.52 14.66 2.31
C ASN A 63 8.29 14.90 0.83
N THR A 64 9.22 15.59 0.18
CA THR A 64 9.07 16.06 -1.21
C THR A 64 8.85 14.92 -2.20
N SER A 65 9.57 13.80 -2.05
CA SER A 65 9.44 12.65 -2.95
C SER A 65 8.07 11.98 -2.83
N LEU A 66 7.59 11.75 -1.60
CA LEU A 66 6.28 11.16 -1.35
C LEU A 66 5.14 12.08 -1.81
N THR A 67 5.19 13.36 -1.45
CA THR A 67 4.14 14.31 -1.84
C THR A 67 4.13 14.60 -3.34
N SER A 68 5.28 14.49 -4.02
CA SER A 68 5.36 14.54 -5.48
C SER A 68 4.67 13.32 -6.11
N ASP A 69 4.87 12.13 -5.55
CA ASP A 69 4.21 10.93 -6.04
C ASP A 69 2.69 10.98 -5.81
N VAL A 70 2.24 11.51 -4.66
CA VAL A 70 0.81 11.76 -4.42
C VAL A 70 0.23 12.73 -5.44
N ALA A 71 0.95 13.81 -5.80
CA ALA A 71 0.53 14.73 -6.85
C ALA A 71 0.42 14.05 -8.23
N LYS A 72 1.37 13.18 -8.57
CA LYS A 72 1.30 12.36 -9.80
C LYS A 72 0.09 11.42 -9.79
N LEU A 73 -0.24 10.84 -8.62
CA LEU A 73 -1.42 10.00 -8.48
C LEU A 73 -2.70 10.79 -8.77
N PHE A 74 -2.85 11.99 -8.21
CA PHE A 74 -3.98 12.86 -8.53
C PHE A 74 -4.04 13.21 -10.03
N ASN A 75 -2.91 13.54 -10.65
CA ASN A 75 -2.85 13.82 -12.09
C ASN A 75 -3.27 12.58 -12.93
N THR A 76 -2.95 11.37 -12.47
CA THR A 76 -3.39 10.14 -13.12
C THR A 76 -4.90 9.95 -12.97
N LEU A 77 -5.44 10.15 -11.77
CA LEU A 77 -6.87 10.01 -11.49
C LEU A 77 -7.73 11.03 -12.24
N THR A 78 -7.18 12.20 -12.53
CA THR A 78 -7.86 13.28 -13.30
C THR A 78 -7.63 13.19 -14.81
N GLY A 79 -6.92 12.16 -15.29
CA GLY A 79 -6.70 11.92 -16.73
C GLY A 79 -5.50 12.68 -17.33
N TYR A 80 -4.75 13.44 -16.54
CA TYR A 80 -3.60 14.21 -17.01
C TYR A 80 -2.39 13.36 -17.40
N SER A 81 -2.26 12.13 -16.84
CA SER A 81 -1.12 11.24 -17.12
C SER A 81 -1.59 9.79 -17.24
N ARG A 82 -1.17 9.12 -18.34
CA ARG A 82 -1.56 7.72 -18.61
C ARG A 82 -0.60 6.68 -18.00
N THR A 83 0.66 6.99 -17.82
CA THR A 83 1.70 6.07 -17.34
C THR A 83 2.59 6.74 -16.29
N PRO A 84 2.13 6.84 -15.05
CA PRO A 84 2.92 7.48 -14.00
C PRO A 84 4.07 6.58 -13.57
N LYS A 85 5.26 7.20 -13.36
CA LYS A 85 6.38 6.56 -12.66
C LYS A 85 6.44 7.09 -11.23
N PHE A 86 6.23 6.21 -10.26
CA PHE A 86 6.32 6.52 -8.84
C PHE A 86 7.70 6.19 -8.29
N SER A 87 8.27 7.08 -7.46
CA SER A 87 9.59 6.88 -6.87
C SER A 87 9.52 6.20 -5.50
N LYS A 88 8.51 6.50 -4.71
CA LYS A 88 8.30 6.02 -3.35
C LYS A 88 6.99 5.27 -3.15
N LEU A 89 5.91 5.73 -3.79
CA LEU A 89 4.63 5.05 -3.70
C LEU A 89 4.64 3.74 -4.50
N LEU A 90 3.96 2.74 -3.95
CA LEU A 90 3.60 1.50 -4.62
C LEU A 90 2.14 1.60 -5.00
N VAL A 91 1.84 1.58 -6.30
CA VAL A 91 0.48 1.83 -6.80
C VAL A 91 -0.02 0.67 -7.66
N ALA A 92 -1.12 0.06 -7.26
CA ALA A 92 -1.82 -0.93 -8.09
C ALA A 92 -2.66 -0.20 -9.18
N PRO A 93 -2.76 -0.78 -10.40
CA PRO A 93 -2.15 -2.03 -10.86
C PRO A 93 -0.75 -1.85 -11.45
N PHE A 94 -0.12 -0.67 -11.35
CA PHE A 94 1.09 -0.33 -12.08
C PHE A 94 2.34 -1.09 -11.60
N ASP A 95 2.68 -1.00 -10.32
CA ASP A 95 3.96 -1.51 -9.80
C ASP A 95 3.89 -2.15 -8.40
N LEU A 96 2.76 -2.04 -7.69
CA LEU A 96 2.61 -2.55 -6.33
C LEU A 96 3.00 -4.02 -6.22
N HIS A 97 2.40 -4.89 -7.03
CA HIS A 97 2.60 -6.33 -6.97
C HIS A 97 4.07 -6.71 -7.19
N THR A 98 4.66 -6.24 -8.30
CA THR A 98 6.06 -6.52 -8.64
C THR A 98 7.03 -6.02 -7.57
N LYS A 99 6.78 -4.84 -6.99
CA LYS A 99 7.63 -4.28 -5.94
C LYS A 99 7.48 -5.02 -4.61
N ILE A 100 6.28 -5.46 -4.23
CA ILE A 100 6.07 -6.30 -3.04
C ILE A 100 6.82 -7.62 -3.17
N LEU A 101 6.70 -8.32 -4.30
CA LEU A 101 7.45 -9.55 -4.55
C LEU A 101 8.97 -9.32 -4.42
N ARG A 102 9.47 -8.23 -4.98
CA ARG A 102 10.90 -7.87 -4.88
C ARG A 102 11.34 -7.60 -3.44
N LEU A 103 10.51 -6.95 -2.63
CA LEU A 103 10.80 -6.72 -1.20
C LEU A 103 10.86 -8.05 -0.43
N ILE A 104 9.93 -8.97 -0.66
CA ILE A 104 9.95 -10.31 -0.06
C ILE A 104 11.24 -11.06 -0.45
N GLN A 105 11.58 -11.03 -1.73
CA GLN A 105 12.82 -11.65 -2.24
C GLN A 105 14.09 -11.03 -1.64
N THR A 106 14.06 -9.72 -1.35
CA THR A 106 15.18 -9.04 -0.69
C THR A 106 15.36 -9.56 0.72
N GLU A 107 14.29 -9.70 1.50
CA GLU A 107 14.36 -10.30 2.84
C GLU A 107 14.85 -11.76 2.81
N ALA A 108 14.42 -12.56 1.84
CA ALA A 108 14.92 -13.91 1.65
C ALA A 108 16.44 -13.96 1.36
N LYS A 109 16.94 -13.00 0.56
CA LYS A 109 18.39 -12.87 0.32
C LYS A 109 19.15 -12.44 1.58
N ASN A 110 18.63 -11.49 2.34
CA ASN A 110 19.18 -11.01 3.60
C ASN A 110 19.31 -12.16 4.61
N ALA A 111 18.26 -12.99 4.76
CA ALA A 111 18.29 -14.15 5.63
C ALA A 111 19.37 -15.16 5.22
N LYS A 112 19.48 -15.49 3.93
CA LYS A 112 20.54 -16.37 3.40
C LYS A 112 21.95 -15.81 3.63
N ALA A 113 22.10 -14.49 3.71
CA ALA A 113 23.35 -13.82 4.03
C ALA A 113 23.63 -13.72 5.55
N GLY A 114 22.77 -14.30 6.40
CA GLY A 114 22.92 -14.27 7.85
C GLY A 114 22.49 -12.94 8.50
N THR A 115 21.81 -12.06 7.76
CA THR A 115 21.28 -10.81 8.29
C THR A 115 19.91 -11.06 8.94
N ASP A 116 19.64 -10.41 10.07
CA ASP A 116 18.29 -10.46 10.71
C ASP A 116 17.24 -9.96 9.75
N SER A 117 16.27 -10.83 9.44
CA SER A 117 15.29 -10.61 8.39
C SER A 117 13.88 -10.89 8.88
N ARG A 118 12.97 -9.97 8.63
CA ARG A 118 11.59 -10.07 9.09
C ARG A 118 10.62 -9.44 8.13
N ILE A 119 9.47 -10.10 7.95
CA ILE A 119 8.34 -9.58 7.19
C ILE A 119 7.14 -9.50 8.13
N ILE A 120 6.49 -8.33 8.18
CA ILE A 120 5.22 -8.12 8.88
C ILE A 120 4.23 -7.58 7.86
N VAL A 121 3.09 -8.27 7.69
CA VAL A 121 2.04 -7.86 6.77
C VAL A 121 0.71 -7.79 7.51
N GLN A 122 0.02 -6.67 7.37
CA GLN A 122 -1.40 -6.55 7.71
C GLN A 122 -2.19 -6.33 6.42
N ALA A 123 -3.17 -7.18 6.16
CA ALA A 123 -3.98 -7.10 4.96
C ALA A 123 -5.41 -7.63 5.20
N ASN A 124 -6.32 -7.25 4.31
CA ASN A 124 -7.69 -7.76 4.37
C ASN A 124 -7.76 -9.24 4.01
N SER A 125 -7.02 -9.64 2.96
CA SER A 125 -6.99 -11.01 2.44
C SER A 125 -5.64 -11.29 1.79
N LEU A 126 -5.25 -12.56 1.72
CA LEU A 126 -4.05 -13.04 1.04
C LEU A 126 -4.41 -14.28 0.23
N ILE A 127 -4.61 -14.09 -1.09
CA ILE A 127 -5.03 -15.16 -2.02
C ILE A 127 -4.18 -15.20 -3.30
N ASP A 128 -3.28 -14.22 -3.50
CA ASP A 128 -2.41 -14.18 -4.69
C ASP A 128 -1.36 -15.29 -4.64
N PRO A 129 -1.36 -16.24 -5.59
CA PRO A 129 -0.45 -17.37 -5.55
C PRO A 129 1.02 -16.97 -5.62
N MET A 130 1.36 -15.94 -6.38
CA MET A 130 2.76 -15.49 -6.50
C MET A 130 3.29 -14.92 -5.17
N THR A 131 2.46 -14.13 -4.47
CA THR A 131 2.82 -13.60 -3.16
C THR A 131 2.92 -14.70 -2.11
N ILE A 132 2.00 -15.67 -2.12
CA ILE A 132 2.01 -16.83 -1.21
C ILE A 132 3.30 -17.66 -1.41
N ASN A 133 3.64 -17.98 -2.66
CA ASN A 133 4.85 -18.72 -2.98
C ASN A 133 6.11 -17.96 -2.56
N ALA A 134 6.19 -16.66 -2.82
CA ALA A 134 7.32 -15.83 -2.39
C ALA A 134 7.48 -15.81 -0.86
N LEU A 135 6.37 -15.81 -0.10
CA LEU A 135 6.39 -15.90 1.36
C LEU A 135 6.86 -17.29 1.84
N TYR A 136 6.47 -18.37 1.17
CA TYR A 136 7.00 -19.71 1.44
C TYR A 136 8.52 -19.77 1.20
N GLU A 137 8.99 -19.27 0.07
CA GLU A 137 10.43 -19.19 -0.24
C GLU A 137 11.19 -18.35 0.80
N ALA A 138 10.61 -17.24 1.27
CA ALA A 138 11.20 -16.43 2.32
C ALA A 138 11.27 -17.20 3.65
N SER A 139 10.23 -17.94 4.02
CA SER A 139 10.23 -18.80 5.21
C SER A 139 11.30 -19.89 5.14
N GLN A 140 11.41 -20.56 4.00
CA GLN A 140 12.45 -21.59 3.75
C GLN A 140 13.88 -21.00 3.81
N ALA A 141 14.02 -19.71 3.47
CA ALA A 141 15.30 -18.99 3.60
C ALA A 141 15.62 -18.56 5.04
N GLY A 142 14.69 -18.77 6.01
CA GLY A 142 14.86 -18.42 7.41
C GLY A 142 14.24 -17.07 7.82
N VAL A 143 13.51 -16.40 6.93
CA VAL A 143 12.81 -15.15 7.27
C VAL A 143 11.67 -15.40 8.23
N ARG A 144 11.61 -14.67 9.33
CA ARG A 144 10.44 -14.66 10.20
C ARG A 144 9.30 -13.82 9.59
N VAL A 145 8.16 -14.45 9.38
CA VAL A 145 6.99 -13.84 8.74
C VAL A 145 5.81 -13.81 9.70
N ASP A 146 5.31 -12.62 9.99
CA ASP A 146 4.11 -12.38 10.81
C ASP A 146 3.00 -11.78 9.93
N LEU A 147 1.92 -12.52 9.74
CA LEU A 147 0.77 -12.11 8.91
C LEU A 147 -0.44 -11.83 9.80
N ILE A 148 -1.08 -10.68 9.61
CA ILE A 148 -2.34 -10.30 10.25
C ILE A 148 -3.38 -10.18 9.13
N ILE A 149 -4.19 -11.22 8.94
CA ILE A 149 -5.13 -11.34 7.83
C ILE A 149 -6.54 -11.51 8.40
N ARG A 150 -7.38 -10.49 8.24
CA ARG A 150 -8.74 -10.48 8.81
C ARG A 150 -9.79 -11.21 7.98
N GLY A 151 -9.51 -11.56 6.74
CA GLY A 151 -10.41 -12.26 5.82
C GLY A 151 -9.79 -13.54 5.27
N ILE A 152 -10.00 -13.81 4.00
CA ILE A 152 -9.54 -15.04 3.35
C ILE A 152 -8.01 -15.09 3.32
N CYS A 153 -7.44 -16.20 3.80
CA CYS A 153 -6.00 -16.49 3.70
C CYS A 153 -5.80 -17.84 3.02
N GLY A 154 -5.19 -17.84 1.84
CA GLY A 154 -4.86 -19.07 1.09
C GLY A 154 -3.50 -19.67 1.50
N LEU A 155 -2.75 -19.02 2.40
CA LEU A 155 -1.47 -19.50 2.89
C LEU A 155 -1.69 -20.41 4.12
N VAL A 156 -1.00 -21.56 4.16
CA VAL A 156 -1.00 -22.50 5.30
C VAL A 156 0.28 -22.26 6.12
N PRO A 157 0.19 -21.79 7.36
CA PRO A 157 1.36 -21.54 8.22
C PRO A 157 1.82 -22.82 8.95
N GLY A 158 3.07 -22.82 9.45
CA GLY A 158 3.58 -23.81 10.38
C GLY A 158 3.90 -25.19 9.77
N VAL A 159 3.91 -25.33 8.46
CA VAL A 159 4.26 -26.59 7.78
C VAL A 159 5.78 -26.74 7.77
N LYS A 160 6.28 -27.86 8.32
CA LYS A 160 7.72 -28.16 8.39
C LYS A 160 8.36 -28.19 6.99
N GLY A 161 9.48 -27.48 6.85
CA GLY A 161 10.21 -27.37 5.60
C GLY A 161 9.56 -26.44 4.55
N LEU A 162 8.41 -25.82 4.85
CA LEU A 162 7.72 -24.92 3.94
C LEU A 162 7.43 -23.56 4.61
N SER A 163 6.61 -23.55 5.65
CA SER A 163 6.11 -22.33 6.28
C SER A 163 6.29 -22.31 7.79
N GLU A 164 7.28 -23.02 8.31
CA GLU A 164 7.56 -23.13 9.75
C GLU A 164 7.87 -21.79 10.41
N ASN A 165 8.42 -20.83 9.65
CA ASN A 165 8.74 -19.48 10.11
C ASN A 165 7.57 -18.47 9.86
N ILE A 166 6.41 -18.94 9.40
CA ILE A 166 5.23 -18.09 9.16
C ILE A 166 4.22 -18.27 10.27
N ARG A 167 3.75 -17.15 10.81
CA ARG A 167 2.63 -17.08 11.73
C ARG A 167 1.51 -16.27 11.11
N VAL A 168 0.29 -16.77 11.20
CA VAL A 168 -0.92 -16.07 10.74
C VAL A 168 -1.86 -15.86 11.92
N ARG A 169 -2.42 -14.67 12.03
CA ARG A 169 -3.50 -14.34 12.96
C ARG A 169 -4.48 -13.38 12.32
N SER A 170 -5.69 -13.34 12.86
CA SER A 170 -6.77 -12.44 12.50
C SER A 170 -7.00 -11.43 13.61
#